data_3c603b6c142be64675c953e5707ed873
#
_entry.id   3c603b6c142be64675c953e5707ed873
#
_cell.length_a   1.000
_cell.length_b   1.000
_cell.length_c   1.000
_cell.angle_alpha   90.00
_cell.angle_beta   90.00
_cell.angle_gamma   90.00
#
_symmetry.space_group_name_H-M   'P 1'
#
loop_
_entity.id
_entity.type
_entity.pdbx_description
1 polymer ?
#
loop_
_entity_poly.entity_id
_entity_poly.type
_entity_poly.pdbx_seq_one_letter_code
_entity_poly.pdbx_strand_id
1 'polypeptide(L)'
;MAKKKEVSKKDTKKNAINKAETKKEEKVVKEVKKETKKNNNKKEYDKLFKFYDFIDKYRLAIYGVIGGVLATILVVILIWPDRIAKLENGLEPVASIDGLTVTAEDLYEDMKEIYSVSNLLDIIDNKILEEKYPETDEMNTELNDQAENYYNMYNQYYGYSKEEFLTKSGFGSERAFIEYLRLQYRRTQYTDDYIKEQITDKEIEKYYEDKVYGDINTKHILVKVSSSATDEEKKEAENLAKEIITKLNEGKSFDEVKDEYKDKITYEELGYKAYNASLESAYMEAMQKLENNSYTKEPVQTSYGYHVIYRIDQKEKPALKDVKEEIITSLVSEHKSKDTSVQYKALDKMREDAKLKFTDTVLEKKYETYKSQYNK
;
A
#
# COMPACT_ATOMS: atom_id res chain seq x y z
N MET A 1 20.19 37.33 79.98
CA MET A 1 20.53 35.90 79.73
C MET A 1 19.41 34.89 80.07
N ALA A 2 18.24 35.31 80.55
CA ALA A 2 17.17 34.37 81.00
C ALA A 2 16.14 34.01 79.86
N LYS A 3 15.98 34.78 78.79
CA LYS A 3 15.01 34.49 77.71
C LYS A 3 15.48 33.45 76.66
N LYS A 4 16.77 33.13 76.58
CA LYS A 4 17.30 32.14 75.59
C LYS A 4 17.24 30.68 76.10
N LYS A 5 17.05 30.43 77.39
CA LYS A 5 16.95 29.08 77.95
C LYS A 5 15.52 28.49 77.94
N GLU A 6 14.48 29.33 77.89
CA GLU A 6 13.08 28.83 77.79
C GLU A 6 12.65 28.39 76.45
N VAL A 7 13.15 29.01 75.38
CA VAL A 7 12.82 28.60 73.96
C VAL A 7 13.43 27.23 73.66
N SER A 8 14.65 26.94 74.18
CA SER A 8 15.31 25.62 73.91
C SER A 8 14.61 24.45 74.61
N LYS A 9 13.93 24.66 75.76
CA LYS A 9 13.20 23.60 76.49
C LYS A 9 11.81 23.29 75.85
N LYS A 10 11.17 24.25 75.20
CA LYS A 10 9.89 24.04 74.46
C LYS A 10 10.09 23.27 73.16
N ASP A 11 11.17 23.54 72.44
CA ASP A 11 11.44 22.85 71.18
C ASP A 11 11.87 21.39 71.36
N THR A 12 12.64 21.10 72.45
CA THR A 12 13.02 19.72 72.75
C THR A 12 11.84 18.88 73.26
N LYS A 13 10.84 19.48 73.95
CA LYS A 13 9.64 18.76 74.37
C LYS A 13 8.69 18.50 73.21
N LYS A 14 8.57 19.44 72.24
CA LYS A 14 7.74 19.28 71.04
C LYS A 14 8.31 18.21 70.11
N ASN A 15 9.64 18.14 69.93
CA ASN A 15 10.31 17.09 69.18
C ASN A 15 10.25 15.70 69.82
N ALA A 16 10.21 15.62 71.18
CA ALA A 16 10.06 14.36 71.87
C ALA A 16 8.63 13.80 71.78
N ILE A 17 7.61 14.66 71.78
CA ILE A 17 6.19 14.26 71.61
C ILE A 17 5.94 13.81 70.18
N ASN A 18 6.39 14.55 69.16
CA ASN A 18 6.24 14.14 67.79
C ASN A 18 6.95 12.81 67.46
N LYS A 19 8.11 12.56 68.10
CA LYS A 19 8.86 11.31 67.89
C LYS A 19 8.20 10.10 68.57
N ALA A 20 7.43 10.35 69.66
CA ALA A 20 6.64 9.32 70.33
C ALA A 20 5.35 9.00 69.62
N GLU A 21 4.69 10.00 69.04
CA GLU A 21 3.50 9.80 68.22
C GLU A 21 3.84 9.06 66.88
N THR A 22 4.90 9.44 66.15
CA THR A 22 5.36 8.77 64.98
C THR A 22 5.72 7.29 65.18
N LYS A 23 6.37 6.99 66.35
CA LYS A 23 6.65 5.60 66.74
C LYS A 23 5.40 4.79 67.12
N LYS A 24 4.34 5.44 67.62
CA LYS A 24 3.07 4.79 67.91
C LYS A 24 2.30 4.48 66.61
N GLU A 25 2.28 5.43 65.68
CA GLU A 25 1.67 5.23 64.40
C GLU A 25 2.38 4.15 63.55
N GLU A 26 3.73 4.12 63.55
CA GLU A 26 4.48 3.04 62.88
C GLU A 26 4.20 1.64 63.48
N LYS A 27 3.98 1.57 64.81
CA LYS A 27 3.66 0.30 65.46
C LYS A 27 2.26 -0.18 65.10
N VAL A 28 1.28 0.73 65.09
CA VAL A 28 -0.11 0.44 64.67
C VAL A 28 -0.15 0.03 63.17
N VAL A 29 0.56 0.71 62.28
CA VAL A 29 0.64 0.35 60.86
C VAL A 29 1.31 -1.02 60.68
N LYS A 30 2.32 -1.38 61.48
CA LYS A 30 2.96 -2.71 61.43
C LYS A 30 2.06 -3.81 61.97
N GLU A 31 1.26 -3.57 63.00
CA GLU A 31 0.26 -4.51 63.51
C GLU A 31 -0.90 -4.70 62.52
N VAL A 32 -1.45 -3.61 61.97
CA VAL A 32 -2.50 -3.69 60.95
C VAL A 32 -2.01 -4.41 59.69
N LYS A 33 -0.76 -4.19 59.24
CA LYS A 33 -0.16 -4.94 58.14
C LYS A 33 0.07 -6.43 58.45
N LYS A 34 0.35 -6.79 59.72
CA LYS A 34 0.47 -8.19 60.13
C LYS A 34 -0.89 -8.88 60.23
N GLU A 35 -1.92 -8.19 60.70
CA GLU A 35 -3.28 -8.73 60.78
C GLU A 35 -3.92 -8.89 59.39
N THR A 36 -3.71 -7.91 58.45
CA THR A 36 -4.18 -8.02 57.06
C THR A 36 -3.48 -9.14 56.29
N LYS A 37 -2.15 -9.33 56.48
CA LYS A 37 -1.45 -10.49 55.90
C LYS A 37 -1.96 -11.82 56.46
N LYS A 38 -2.23 -11.91 57.76
CA LYS A 38 -2.73 -13.11 58.43
C LYS A 38 -4.16 -13.45 57.99
N ASN A 39 -5.01 -12.42 57.74
CA ASN A 39 -6.36 -12.58 57.27
C ASN A 39 -6.41 -12.91 55.75
N ASN A 40 -5.51 -12.35 54.95
CA ASN A 40 -5.42 -12.72 53.53
C ASN A 40 -4.93 -14.17 53.35
N ASN A 41 -3.90 -14.57 54.07
CA ASN A 41 -3.46 -15.97 54.05
C ASN A 41 -4.57 -16.92 54.51
N LYS A 42 -5.32 -16.58 55.58
CA LYS A 42 -6.44 -17.43 56.01
C LYS A 42 -7.55 -17.55 54.99
N LYS A 43 -7.90 -16.46 54.30
CA LYS A 43 -8.88 -16.50 53.18
C LYS A 43 -8.38 -17.30 51.99
N GLU A 44 -7.09 -17.28 51.73
CA GLU A 44 -6.47 -18.03 50.62
C GLU A 44 -6.40 -19.54 50.99
N TYR A 45 -6.04 -19.86 52.21
CA TYR A 45 -6.10 -21.25 52.74
C TYR A 45 -7.54 -21.81 52.76
N ASP A 46 -8.54 -21.02 53.16
CA ASP A 46 -9.93 -21.42 53.15
C ASP A 46 -10.45 -21.64 51.72
N LYS A 47 -9.99 -20.89 50.72
CA LYS A 47 -10.32 -21.12 49.30
C LYS A 47 -9.64 -22.38 48.78
N LEU A 48 -8.35 -22.57 49.10
CA LEU A 48 -7.63 -23.80 48.73
C LEU A 48 -8.24 -25.03 49.38
N PHE A 49 -8.61 -24.98 50.67
CA PHE A 49 -9.24 -26.09 51.37
C PHE A 49 -10.60 -26.45 50.76
N LYS A 50 -11.44 -25.45 50.47
CA LYS A 50 -12.72 -25.65 49.76
C LYS A 50 -12.52 -26.24 48.35
N PHE A 51 -11.47 -25.83 47.65
CA PHE A 51 -11.12 -26.39 46.35
C PHE A 51 -10.66 -27.85 46.47
N TYR A 52 -9.82 -28.18 47.46
CA TYR A 52 -9.42 -29.57 47.70
C TYR A 52 -10.59 -30.44 48.12
N ASP A 53 -11.46 -29.95 49.02
CA ASP A 53 -12.68 -30.64 49.44
C ASP A 53 -13.64 -30.88 48.28
N PHE A 54 -13.78 -29.91 47.40
CA PHE A 54 -14.53 -30.05 46.13
C PHE A 54 -13.90 -31.13 45.23
N ILE A 55 -12.59 -31.07 45.02
CA ILE A 55 -11.87 -32.07 44.19
C ILE A 55 -12.03 -33.47 44.84
N ASP A 56 -11.88 -33.62 46.12
CA ASP A 56 -11.98 -34.92 46.81
C ASP A 56 -13.42 -35.46 46.75
N LYS A 57 -14.40 -34.61 46.98
CA LYS A 57 -15.82 -34.95 46.92
C LYS A 57 -16.26 -35.40 45.53
N TYR A 58 -15.72 -34.78 44.48
CA TYR A 58 -16.12 -35.04 43.08
C TYR A 58 -15.04 -35.76 42.28
N ARG A 59 -13.97 -36.29 42.91
CA ARG A 59 -12.80 -36.87 42.23
C ARG A 59 -13.17 -37.91 41.21
N LEU A 60 -14.13 -38.79 41.50
CA LEU A 60 -14.57 -39.83 40.54
C LEU A 60 -15.27 -39.20 39.32
N ALA A 61 -16.08 -38.18 39.52
CA ALA A 61 -16.72 -37.47 38.43
C ALA A 61 -15.69 -36.67 37.59
N ILE A 62 -14.73 -36.03 38.25
CA ILE A 62 -13.63 -35.29 37.58
C ILE A 62 -12.76 -36.27 36.77
N TYR A 63 -12.39 -37.40 37.34
CA TYR A 63 -11.65 -38.45 36.61
C TYR A 63 -12.46 -39.03 35.46
N GLY A 64 -13.77 -39.18 35.62
CA GLY A 64 -14.66 -39.61 34.54
C GLY A 64 -14.71 -38.59 33.38
N VAL A 65 -14.82 -37.32 33.71
CA VAL A 65 -14.78 -36.23 32.69
C VAL A 65 -13.42 -36.15 32.00
N ILE A 66 -12.32 -36.17 32.77
CA ILE A 66 -10.96 -36.15 32.18
C ILE A 66 -10.74 -37.42 31.34
N GLY A 67 -11.10 -38.57 31.83
CA GLY A 67 -11.01 -39.82 31.08
C GLY A 67 -11.87 -39.83 29.81
N GLY A 68 -13.08 -39.27 29.87
CA GLY A 68 -13.95 -39.10 28.72
C GLY A 68 -13.38 -38.15 27.67
N VAL A 69 -12.83 -37.00 28.10
CA VAL A 69 -12.17 -36.05 27.22
C VAL A 69 -10.94 -36.68 26.57
N LEU A 70 -10.09 -37.36 27.34
CA LEU A 70 -8.90 -38.05 26.81
C LEU A 70 -9.28 -39.15 25.84
N ALA A 71 -10.32 -39.95 26.16
CA ALA A 71 -10.83 -40.99 25.25
C ALA A 71 -11.38 -40.37 23.96
N THR A 72 -12.10 -39.23 24.04
CA THR A 72 -12.61 -38.53 22.88
C THR A 72 -11.46 -37.97 22.02
N ILE A 73 -10.42 -37.37 22.63
CA ILE A 73 -9.23 -36.91 21.93
C ILE A 73 -8.52 -38.08 21.23
N LEU A 74 -8.40 -39.24 21.91
CA LEU A 74 -7.76 -40.41 21.36
C LEU A 74 -8.57 -41.01 20.21
N VAL A 75 -9.89 -41.01 20.31
CA VAL A 75 -10.80 -41.43 19.23
C VAL A 75 -10.70 -40.44 18.06
N VAL A 76 -10.66 -39.14 18.32
CA VAL A 76 -10.47 -38.12 17.28
C VAL A 76 -9.12 -38.29 16.59
N ILE A 77 -8.04 -38.56 17.32
CA ILE A 77 -6.72 -38.84 16.73
C ILE A 77 -6.72 -40.12 15.89
N LEU A 78 -7.42 -41.15 16.34
CA LEU A 78 -7.49 -42.47 15.66
C LEU A 78 -8.44 -42.46 14.45
N ILE A 79 -9.52 -41.67 14.50
CA ILE A 79 -10.55 -41.63 13.43
C ILE A 79 -10.33 -40.43 12.50
N TRP A 80 -9.57 -39.37 12.95
CA TRP A 80 -9.26 -38.25 12.10
C TRP A 80 -8.39 -38.73 10.96
N PRO A 81 -8.88 -38.76 9.74
CA PRO A 81 -8.06 -39.20 8.63
C PRO A 81 -6.85 -38.26 8.59
N ASP A 82 -5.65 -38.82 8.56
CA ASP A 82 -4.47 -38.06 8.13
C ASP A 82 -4.88 -37.34 6.86
N ARG A 83 -4.94 -36.01 6.93
CA ARG A 83 -5.36 -35.20 5.78
C ARG A 83 -4.45 -35.39 4.55
N ILE A 84 -3.34 -36.09 4.76
CA ILE A 84 -2.37 -36.47 3.74
C ILE A 84 -2.00 -37.94 4.04
N ALA A 85 -2.72 -38.88 3.39
CA ALA A 85 -2.32 -40.28 3.40
C ALA A 85 -1.00 -40.36 2.63
N LYS A 86 0.11 -40.68 3.32
CA LYS A 86 1.39 -40.96 2.67
C LYS A 86 1.42 -42.38 2.15
N LEU A 87 2.03 -42.57 0.97
CA LEU A 87 2.36 -43.90 0.45
C LEU A 87 3.42 -44.55 1.36
N GLU A 88 3.61 -45.88 1.24
CA GLU A 88 4.62 -46.62 2.00
C GLU A 88 6.03 -46.06 1.82
N ASN A 89 6.32 -45.43 0.69
CA ASN A 89 7.59 -44.75 0.40
C ASN A 89 7.66 -43.31 0.97
N GLY A 90 6.64 -42.84 1.71
CA GLY A 90 6.58 -41.52 2.32
C GLY A 90 6.12 -40.41 1.40
N LEU A 91 5.84 -40.65 0.12
CA LEU A 91 5.34 -39.70 -0.84
C LEU A 91 3.85 -39.37 -0.63
N GLU A 92 3.46 -38.15 -0.96
CA GLU A 92 2.07 -37.67 -0.82
C GLU A 92 1.31 -37.89 -2.14
N PRO A 93 0.28 -38.77 -2.18
CA PRO A 93 -0.56 -38.94 -3.36
C PRO A 93 -1.47 -37.69 -3.52
N VAL A 94 -1.48 -37.10 -4.70
CA VAL A 94 -2.36 -35.97 -5.07
C VAL A 94 -3.52 -36.42 -5.95
N ALA A 95 -3.35 -37.53 -6.70
CA ALA A 95 -4.39 -38.15 -7.49
C ALA A 95 -4.10 -39.66 -7.69
N SER A 96 -5.14 -40.47 -7.86
CA SER A 96 -5.01 -41.89 -8.22
C SER A 96 -6.05 -42.28 -9.24
N ILE A 97 -5.63 -43.13 -10.18
CA ILE A 97 -6.48 -43.87 -11.11
C ILE A 97 -6.14 -45.36 -10.96
N ASP A 98 -6.94 -46.22 -11.53
CA ASP A 98 -6.73 -47.65 -11.37
C ASP A 98 -5.31 -48.09 -11.76
N GLY A 99 -4.57 -48.58 -10.76
CA GLY A 99 -3.18 -49.04 -10.94
C GLY A 99 -2.12 -47.95 -11.07
N LEU A 100 -2.46 -46.67 -10.93
CA LEU A 100 -1.51 -45.52 -11.07
C LEU A 100 -1.79 -44.44 -10.02
N THR A 101 -0.72 -43.97 -9.37
CA THR A 101 -0.81 -42.87 -8.41
C THR A 101 0.12 -41.75 -8.84
N VAL A 102 -0.41 -40.50 -8.88
CA VAL A 102 0.38 -39.27 -9.09
C VAL A 102 0.68 -38.70 -7.71
N THR A 103 1.94 -38.39 -7.46
CA THR A 103 2.40 -37.87 -6.18
C THR A 103 2.66 -36.35 -6.26
N ALA A 104 2.81 -35.67 -5.11
CA ALA A 104 3.23 -34.29 -5.06
C ALA A 104 4.62 -34.08 -5.69
N GLU A 105 5.51 -35.07 -5.57
CA GLU A 105 6.83 -35.03 -6.18
C GLU A 105 6.75 -35.09 -7.72
N ASP A 106 5.91 -35.99 -8.26
CA ASP A 106 5.68 -36.06 -9.71
C ASP A 106 5.13 -34.71 -10.24
N LEU A 107 4.18 -34.13 -9.51
CA LEU A 107 3.61 -32.83 -9.86
C LEU A 107 4.67 -31.72 -9.78
N TYR A 108 5.52 -31.73 -8.74
CA TYR A 108 6.58 -30.74 -8.57
C TYR A 108 7.62 -30.84 -9.71
N GLU A 109 8.09 -32.03 -10.03
CA GLU A 109 9.06 -32.24 -11.11
C GLU A 109 8.49 -31.79 -12.48
N ASP A 110 7.23 -32.12 -12.78
CA ASP A 110 6.56 -31.72 -14.00
C ASP A 110 6.40 -30.16 -14.05
N MET A 111 5.94 -29.56 -12.95
CA MET A 111 5.83 -28.10 -12.84
C MET A 111 7.19 -27.41 -12.99
N LYS A 112 8.26 -27.97 -12.42
CA LYS A 112 9.60 -27.45 -12.52
C LYS A 112 10.12 -27.43 -13.97
N GLU A 113 9.79 -28.48 -14.74
CA GLU A 113 10.18 -28.56 -16.14
C GLU A 113 9.34 -27.64 -17.06
N ILE A 114 8.02 -27.61 -16.87
CA ILE A 114 7.08 -26.91 -17.75
C ILE A 114 7.06 -25.41 -17.46
N TYR A 115 6.96 -25.01 -16.18
CA TYR A 115 6.79 -23.61 -15.81
C TYR A 115 8.13 -22.88 -15.69
N SER A 116 8.07 -21.57 -15.97
CA SER A 116 9.22 -20.70 -15.76
C SER A 116 9.53 -20.54 -14.26
N VAL A 117 10.71 -20.00 -13.95
CA VAL A 117 11.12 -19.70 -12.57
C VAL A 117 10.22 -18.64 -11.88
N SER A 118 9.34 -17.98 -12.63
CA SER A 118 8.52 -16.86 -12.15
C SER A 118 7.72 -17.18 -10.89
N ASN A 119 7.06 -18.34 -10.84
CA ASN A 119 6.26 -18.73 -9.66
C ASN A 119 7.11 -18.89 -8.40
N LEU A 120 8.34 -19.41 -8.55
CA LEU A 120 9.28 -19.48 -7.42
C LEU A 120 9.72 -18.08 -7.00
N LEU A 121 9.99 -17.19 -7.96
CA LEU A 121 10.33 -15.80 -7.67
C LEU A 121 9.18 -15.05 -7.01
N ASP A 122 7.93 -15.34 -7.36
CA ASP A 122 6.77 -14.77 -6.69
C ASP A 122 6.73 -15.16 -5.21
N ILE A 123 7.02 -16.43 -4.89
CA ILE A 123 7.10 -16.91 -3.49
C ILE A 123 8.27 -16.25 -2.74
N ILE A 124 9.44 -16.17 -3.38
CA ILE A 124 10.64 -15.58 -2.77
C ILE A 124 10.43 -14.09 -2.52
N ASP A 125 9.98 -13.35 -3.53
CA ASP A 125 9.75 -11.92 -3.43
C ASP A 125 8.70 -11.61 -2.37
N ASN A 126 7.60 -12.38 -2.33
CA ASN A 126 6.58 -12.17 -1.33
C ASN A 126 7.15 -12.34 0.10
N LYS A 127 7.97 -13.38 0.35
CA LYS A 127 8.60 -13.60 1.66
C LYS A 127 9.54 -12.46 2.06
N ILE A 128 10.31 -11.90 1.13
CA ILE A 128 11.22 -10.79 1.40
C ILE A 128 10.43 -9.49 1.62
N LEU A 129 9.46 -9.23 0.73
CA LEU A 129 8.74 -7.96 0.72
C LEU A 129 7.67 -7.85 1.82
N GLU A 130 7.13 -8.99 2.29
CA GLU A 130 6.15 -9.01 3.39
C GLU A 130 6.74 -8.45 4.69
N GLU A 131 8.01 -8.71 4.97
CA GLU A 131 8.71 -8.16 6.13
C GLU A 131 8.92 -6.65 5.99
N LYS A 132 9.27 -6.17 4.79
CA LYS A 132 9.53 -4.74 4.52
C LYS A 132 8.26 -3.93 4.38
N TYR A 133 7.22 -4.50 3.76
CA TYR A 133 5.92 -3.87 3.50
C TYR A 133 4.80 -4.76 4.08
N PRO A 134 4.60 -4.76 5.41
CA PRO A 134 3.54 -5.55 6.04
C PRO A 134 2.16 -5.08 5.56
N GLU A 135 1.17 -5.94 5.73
CA GLU A 135 -0.22 -5.58 5.44
C GLU A 135 -0.68 -4.43 6.33
N THR A 136 -1.42 -3.49 5.71
CA THR A 136 -2.12 -2.40 6.40
C THR A 136 -3.56 -2.34 5.92
N ASP A 137 -4.43 -1.68 6.69
CA ASP A 137 -5.83 -1.49 6.31
C ASP A 137 -5.95 -0.64 5.04
N GLU A 138 -5.05 0.34 4.87
CA GLU A 138 -4.98 1.18 3.67
C GLU A 138 -4.62 0.34 2.44
N MET A 139 -3.57 -0.50 2.55
CA MET A 139 -3.19 -1.41 1.45
C MET A 139 -4.34 -2.33 1.08
N ASN A 140 -5.00 -2.94 2.08
CA ASN A 140 -6.10 -3.86 1.82
C ASN A 140 -7.29 -3.15 1.14
N THR A 141 -7.59 -1.91 1.53
CA THR A 141 -8.63 -1.11 0.88
C THR A 141 -8.27 -0.83 -0.58
N GLU A 142 -7.06 -0.35 -0.85
CA GLU A 142 -6.57 -0.07 -2.20
C GLU A 142 -6.61 -1.31 -3.10
N LEU A 143 -6.18 -2.47 -2.58
CA LEU A 143 -6.17 -3.72 -3.35
C LEU A 143 -7.58 -4.23 -3.67
N ASN A 144 -8.52 -4.08 -2.74
CA ASN A 144 -9.92 -4.42 -2.99
C ASN A 144 -10.54 -3.49 -4.04
N ASP A 145 -10.32 -2.19 -3.95
CA ASP A 145 -10.79 -1.22 -4.95
C ASP A 145 -10.17 -1.51 -6.33
N GLN A 146 -8.89 -1.86 -6.37
CA GLN A 146 -8.22 -2.25 -7.61
C GLN A 146 -8.83 -3.54 -8.19
N ALA A 147 -9.12 -4.54 -7.36
CA ALA A 147 -9.76 -5.77 -7.82
C ALA A 147 -11.15 -5.52 -8.37
N GLU A 148 -11.97 -4.70 -7.70
CA GLU A 148 -13.30 -4.32 -8.18
C GLU A 148 -13.22 -3.56 -9.52
N ASN A 149 -12.22 -2.68 -9.70
CA ASN A 149 -11.98 -2.01 -10.96
C ASN A 149 -11.67 -3.00 -12.10
N TYR A 150 -10.87 -4.05 -11.83
CA TYR A 150 -10.63 -5.12 -12.81
C TYR A 150 -11.93 -5.86 -13.16
N TYR A 151 -12.73 -6.25 -12.17
CA TYR A 151 -14.00 -6.95 -12.42
C TYR A 151 -14.96 -6.11 -13.25
N ASN A 152 -15.12 -4.83 -12.91
CA ASN A 152 -15.98 -3.90 -13.63
C ASN A 152 -15.51 -3.68 -15.07
N MET A 153 -14.20 -3.50 -15.28
CA MET A 153 -13.60 -3.33 -16.60
C MET A 153 -13.85 -4.57 -17.49
N TYR A 154 -13.56 -5.76 -16.97
CA TYR A 154 -13.75 -6.99 -17.75
C TYR A 154 -15.23 -7.31 -17.99
N ASN A 155 -16.11 -6.98 -17.04
CA ASN A 155 -17.55 -7.07 -17.24
C ASN A 155 -18.03 -6.12 -18.36
N GLN A 156 -17.56 -4.87 -18.33
CA GLN A 156 -17.93 -3.86 -19.35
C GLN A 156 -17.45 -4.22 -20.75
N TYR A 157 -16.22 -4.71 -20.89
CA TYR A 157 -15.63 -4.97 -22.21
C TYR A 157 -15.95 -6.36 -22.77
N TYR A 158 -16.11 -7.37 -21.90
CA TYR A 158 -16.25 -8.77 -22.30
C TYR A 158 -17.51 -9.44 -21.77
N GLY A 159 -18.28 -8.78 -20.91
CA GLY A 159 -19.47 -9.34 -20.27
C GLY A 159 -19.16 -10.43 -19.23
N TYR A 160 -17.92 -10.52 -18.74
CA TYR A 160 -17.54 -11.56 -17.79
C TYR A 160 -18.08 -11.28 -16.39
N SER A 161 -18.61 -12.31 -15.74
CA SER A 161 -18.80 -12.30 -14.31
C SER A 161 -17.44 -12.33 -13.59
N LYS A 162 -17.44 -12.05 -12.29
CA LYS A 162 -16.25 -12.15 -11.43
C LYS A 162 -15.61 -13.54 -11.48
N GLU A 163 -16.42 -14.58 -11.40
CA GLU A 163 -15.97 -15.98 -11.46
C GLU A 163 -15.36 -16.33 -12.82
N GLU A 164 -15.96 -15.86 -13.90
CA GLU A 164 -15.42 -16.04 -15.26
C GLU A 164 -14.09 -15.30 -15.43
N PHE A 165 -13.99 -14.07 -14.92
CA PHE A 165 -12.73 -13.33 -14.94
C PHE A 165 -11.64 -14.10 -14.20
N LEU A 166 -11.88 -14.52 -12.95
CA LEU A 166 -10.91 -15.27 -12.16
C LEU A 166 -10.46 -16.55 -12.88
N THR A 167 -11.41 -17.33 -13.38
CA THR A 167 -11.12 -18.60 -14.07
C THR A 167 -10.30 -18.37 -15.35
N LYS A 168 -10.70 -17.38 -16.18
CA LYS A 168 -10.02 -17.09 -17.45
C LYS A 168 -8.64 -16.47 -17.25
N SER A 169 -8.44 -15.76 -16.13
CA SER A 169 -7.15 -15.19 -15.73
C SER A 169 -6.25 -16.17 -14.95
N GLY A 170 -6.72 -17.43 -14.75
CA GLY A 170 -5.95 -18.48 -14.09
C GLY A 170 -5.94 -18.41 -12.57
N PHE A 171 -6.81 -17.62 -11.95
CA PHE A 171 -6.92 -17.55 -10.50
C PHE A 171 -7.97 -18.53 -9.97
N GLY A 172 -7.57 -19.39 -9.06
CA GLY A 172 -8.49 -20.36 -8.43
C GLY A 172 -9.47 -19.74 -7.43
N SER A 173 -9.26 -18.49 -7.01
CA SER A 173 -10.12 -17.77 -6.08
C SER A 173 -9.83 -16.28 -6.09
N GLU A 174 -10.77 -15.46 -5.60
CA GLU A 174 -10.57 -14.05 -5.34
C GLU A 174 -9.39 -13.78 -4.41
N ARG A 175 -9.25 -14.59 -3.37
CA ARG A 175 -8.11 -14.50 -2.45
C ARG A 175 -6.78 -14.61 -3.21
N ALA A 176 -6.66 -15.58 -4.13
CA ALA A 176 -5.44 -15.74 -4.93
C ALA A 176 -5.17 -14.52 -5.81
N PHE A 177 -6.20 -13.88 -6.34
CA PHE A 177 -6.07 -12.66 -7.11
C PHE A 177 -5.64 -11.47 -6.24
N ILE A 178 -6.23 -11.29 -5.06
CA ILE A 178 -5.81 -10.25 -4.11
C ILE A 178 -4.35 -10.45 -3.66
N GLU A 179 -3.92 -11.69 -3.39
CA GLU A 179 -2.51 -11.98 -3.05
C GLU A 179 -1.55 -11.64 -4.21
N TYR A 180 -1.97 -11.92 -5.45
CA TYR A 180 -1.23 -11.49 -6.63
C TYR A 180 -1.10 -9.96 -6.70
N LEU A 181 -2.20 -9.22 -6.52
CA LEU A 181 -2.18 -7.76 -6.49
C LEU A 181 -1.29 -7.23 -5.36
N ARG A 182 -1.35 -7.86 -4.18
CA ARG A 182 -0.51 -7.48 -3.03
C ARG A 182 0.98 -7.63 -3.34
N LEU A 183 1.37 -8.72 -3.99
CA LEU A 183 2.75 -8.90 -4.43
C LEU A 183 3.16 -7.83 -5.45
N GLN A 184 2.31 -7.51 -6.44
CA GLN A 184 2.60 -6.46 -7.41
C GLN A 184 2.73 -5.08 -6.73
N TYR A 185 1.86 -4.77 -5.77
CA TYR A 185 1.94 -3.55 -4.97
C TYR A 185 3.28 -3.47 -4.23
N ARG A 186 3.66 -4.51 -3.51
CA ARG A 186 4.94 -4.58 -2.77
C ARG A 186 6.15 -4.42 -3.69
N ARG A 187 6.13 -5.06 -4.85
CA ARG A 187 7.19 -4.92 -5.88
C ARG A 187 7.30 -3.50 -6.40
N THR A 188 6.17 -2.85 -6.61
CA THR A 188 6.12 -1.43 -7.02
C THR A 188 6.71 -0.54 -5.94
N GLN A 189 6.29 -0.69 -4.69
CA GLN A 189 6.82 0.08 -3.57
C GLN A 189 8.34 -0.09 -3.43
N TYR A 190 8.82 -1.33 -3.53
CA TYR A 190 10.26 -1.59 -3.48
C TYR A 190 11.02 -0.94 -4.65
N THR A 191 10.47 -1.02 -5.84
CA THR A 191 11.06 -0.39 -7.04
C THR A 191 11.12 1.13 -6.90
N ASP A 192 10.07 1.73 -6.38
CA ASP A 192 10.02 3.17 -6.13
C ASP A 192 11.06 3.60 -5.10
N ASP A 193 11.19 2.87 -4.00
CA ASP A 193 12.21 3.12 -2.98
C ASP A 193 13.63 2.94 -3.56
N TYR A 194 13.85 1.89 -4.34
CA TYR A 194 15.13 1.65 -5.02
C TYR A 194 15.52 2.81 -5.96
N ILE A 195 14.56 3.37 -6.69
CA ILE A 195 14.79 4.53 -7.55
C ILE A 195 15.03 5.79 -6.71
N LYS A 196 14.23 6.02 -5.66
CA LYS A 196 14.40 7.18 -4.75
C LYS A 196 15.80 7.25 -4.15
N GLU A 197 16.37 6.11 -3.76
CA GLU A 197 17.73 6.04 -3.22
C GLU A 197 18.81 6.46 -4.24
N GLN A 198 18.50 6.43 -5.53
CA GLN A 198 19.43 6.80 -6.60
C GLN A 198 19.25 8.24 -7.08
N ILE A 199 18.12 8.88 -6.76
CA ILE A 199 17.85 10.27 -7.13
C ILE A 199 18.79 11.20 -6.35
N THR A 200 19.53 12.01 -7.08
CA THR A 200 20.48 12.96 -6.51
C THR A 200 19.86 14.33 -6.28
N ASP A 201 20.37 15.09 -5.31
CA ASP A 201 19.94 16.49 -5.11
C ASP A 201 20.13 17.33 -6.38
N LYS A 202 21.13 17.05 -7.20
CA LYS A 202 21.36 17.73 -8.49
C LYS A 202 20.22 17.46 -9.48
N GLU A 203 19.66 16.26 -9.53
CA GLU A 203 18.49 15.94 -10.37
C GLU A 203 17.25 16.66 -9.87
N ILE A 204 17.07 16.73 -8.54
CA ILE A 204 15.96 17.46 -7.92
C ILE A 204 16.06 18.95 -8.23
N GLU A 205 17.22 19.57 -8.04
CA GLU A 205 17.46 20.99 -8.36
C GLU A 205 17.22 21.28 -9.85
N LYS A 206 17.77 20.42 -10.73
CA LYS A 206 17.56 20.54 -12.17
C LYS A 206 16.09 20.43 -12.56
N TYR A 207 15.37 19.46 -12.02
CA TYR A 207 13.92 19.31 -12.26
C TYR A 207 13.16 20.55 -11.79
N TYR A 208 13.49 21.05 -10.60
CA TYR A 208 12.89 22.26 -10.05
C TYR A 208 13.15 23.48 -10.95
N GLU A 209 14.35 23.67 -11.44
CA GLU A 209 14.70 24.80 -12.33
C GLU A 209 13.97 24.70 -13.66
N ASP A 210 13.99 23.53 -14.29
CA ASP A 210 13.54 23.33 -15.66
C ASP A 210 12.01 23.16 -15.77
N LYS A 211 11.36 22.57 -14.78
CA LYS A 211 9.96 22.12 -14.92
C LYS A 211 8.99 22.74 -13.94
N VAL A 212 9.42 23.12 -12.73
CA VAL A 212 8.52 23.68 -11.73
C VAL A 212 8.23 25.14 -12.02
N TYR A 213 6.97 25.49 -12.00
CA TYR A 213 6.46 26.86 -12.08
C TYR A 213 5.26 27.03 -11.15
N GLY A 214 4.86 28.27 -10.88
CA GLY A 214 3.65 28.53 -10.08
C GLY A 214 2.39 28.13 -10.83
N ASP A 215 1.38 27.66 -10.11
CA ASP A 215 0.12 27.23 -10.71
C ASP A 215 -0.43 28.27 -11.69
N ILE A 216 -0.86 27.79 -12.84
CA ILE A 216 -1.41 28.64 -13.91
C ILE A 216 -2.92 28.48 -13.94
N ASN A 217 -3.64 29.60 -13.90
CA ASN A 217 -5.08 29.66 -14.00
C ASN A 217 -5.48 29.86 -15.47
N THR A 218 -6.23 28.90 -16.01
CA THR A 218 -6.63 28.95 -17.42
C THR A 218 -8.13 28.70 -17.60
N LYS A 219 -8.64 29.26 -18.68
CA LYS A 219 -9.88 28.88 -19.31
C LYS A 219 -9.65 28.60 -20.79
N HIS A 220 -10.49 27.81 -21.42
CA HIS A 220 -10.30 27.51 -22.83
C HIS A 220 -11.63 27.35 -23.57
N ILE A 221 -11.54 27.54 -24.87
CA ILE A 221 -12.54 27.12 -25.85
C ILE A 221 -12.00 25.91 -26.58
N LEU A 222 -12.76 24.81 -26.59
CA LEU A 222 -12.43 23.56 -27.27
C LEU A 222 -13.37 23.33 -28.44
N VAL A 223 -12.84 23.20 -29.63
CA VAL A 223 -13.53 22.62 -30.78
C VAL A 223 -13.26 21.11 -30.75
N LYS A 224 -14.24 20.33 -30.31
CA LYS A 224 -14.09 18.88 -30.16
C LYS A 224 -13.90 18.18 -31.49
N VAL A 225 -13.04 17.16 -31.49
CA VAL A 225 -12.82 16.27 -32.64
C VAL A 225 -12.87 14.83 -32.13
N SER A 226 -13.66 13.99 -32.78
CA SER A 226 -13.67 12.56 -32.46
C SER A 226 -12.34 11.90 -32.81
N SER A 227 -11.93 10.91 -32.05
CA SER A 227 -10.74 10.08 -32.37
C SER A 227 -10.88 9.36 -33.73
N SER A 228 -12.13 9.15 -34.18
CA SER A 228 -12.46 8.53 -35.47
C SER A 228 -12.74 9.55 -36.57
N ALA A 229 -12.53 10.85 -36.34
CA ALA A 229 -12.82 11.90 -37.30
C ALA A 229 -11.93 11.79 -38.53
N THR A 230 -12.50 12.10 -39.69
CA THR A 230 -11.78 12.20 -40.96
C THR A 230 -10.83 13.39 -40.99
N ASP A 231 -9.91 13.43 -41.93
CA ASP A 231 -8.98 14.55 -42.07
C ASP A 231 -9.70 15.84 -42.47
N GLU A 232 -10.81 15.76 -43.18
CA GLU A 232 -11.69 16.89 -43.51
C GLU A 232 -12.34 17.46 -42.26
N GLU A 233 -12.91 16.63 -41.40
CA GLU A 233 -13.53 17.04 -40.13
C GLU A 233 -12.50 17.67 -39.16
N LYS A 234 -11.27 17.11 -39.09
CA LYS A 234 -10.17 17.70 -38.33
C LYS A 234 -9.80 19.08 -38.84
N LYS A 235 -9.73 19.21 -40.16
CA LYS A 235 -9.41 20.50 -40.81
C LYS A 235 -10.50 21.55 -40.60
N GLU A 236 -11.78 21.13 -40.66
CA GLU A 236 -12.91 22.02 -40.33
C GLU A 236 -12.85 22.52 -38.88
N ALA A 237 -12.57 21.63 -37.94
CA ALA A 237 -12.41 21.99 -36.52
C ALA A 237 -11.23 22.93 -36.31
N GLU A 238 -10.09 22.67 -36.95
CA GLU A 238 -8.92 23.57 -36.92
C GLU A 238 -9.25 24.95 -37.49
N ASN A 239 -9.96 25.01 -38.61
CA ASN A 239 -10.38 26.27 -39.22
C ASN A 239 -11.34 27.05 -38.31
N LEU A 240 -12.28 26.38 -37.64
CA LEU A 240 -13.17 27.00 -36.69
C LEU A 240 -12.38 27.58 -35.49
N ALA A 241 -11.39 26.85 -34.99
CA ALA A 241 -10.54 27.35 -33.92
C ALA A 241 -9.71 28.58 -34.36
N LYS A 242 -9.22 28.60 -35.60
CA LYS A 242 -8.55 29.77 -36.22
C LYS A 242 -9.50 30.95 -36.39
N GLU A 243 -10.75 30.72 -36.77
CA GLU A 243 -11.79 31.75 -36.88
C GLU A 243 -12.03 32.39 -35.51
N ILE A 244 -12.15 31.57 -34.44
CA ILE A 244 -12.29 32.01 -33.07
C ILE A 244 -11.11 32.93 -32.66
N ILE A 245 -9.88 32.51 -32.95
CA ILE A 245 -8.69 33.34 -32.68
C ILE A 245 -8.75 34.65 -33.46
N THR A 246 -9.21 34.61 -34.70
CA THR A 246 -9.38 35.86 -35.51
C THR A 246 -10.35 36.84 -34.87
N LYS A 247 -11.49 36.35 -34.35
CA LYS A 247 -12.45 37.17 -33.61
C LYS A 247 -11.86 37.78 -32.34
N LEU A 248 -11.05 37.04 -31.62
CA LEU A 248 -10.31 37.57 -30.45
C LEU A 248 -9.29 38.60 -30.84
N ASN A 249 -8.59 38.43 -31.99
CA ASN A 249 -7.63 39.42 -32.52
C ASN A 249 -8.32 40.72 -33.02
N GLU A 250 -9.59 40.62 -33.46
CA GLU A 250 -10.45 41.73 -33.83
C GLU A 250 -10.96 42.54 -32.61
N GLY A 251 -10.66 42.08 -31.40
CA GLY A 251 -10.97 42.79 -30.14
C GLY A 251 -12.21 42.25 -29.41
N LYS A 252 -12.85 41.18 -29.88
CA LYS A 252 -13.90 40.52 -29.12
C LYS A 252 -13.32 39.91 -27.85
N SER A 253 -14.05 39.99 -26.76
CA SER A 253 -13.71 39.28 -25.50
C SER A 253 -13.88 37.79 -25.64
N PHE A 254 -13.22 37.05 -24.76
CA PHE A 254 -13.32 35.58 -24.72
C PHE A 254 -14.76 35.11 -24.43
N ASP A 255 -15.49 35.89 -23.61
CA ASP A 255 -16.89 35.58 -23.29
C ASP A 255 -17.84 35.88 -24.45
N GLU A 256 -17.63 36.97 -25.21
CA GLU A 256 -18.42 37.24 -26.40
C GLU A 256 -18.24 36.17 -27.49
N VAL A 257 -17.00 35.69 -27.68
CA VAL A 257 -16.70 34.60 -28.62
C VAL A 257 -17.33 33.29 -28.14
N LYS A 258 -17.23 32.98 -26.85
CA LYS A 258 -17.88 31.81 -26.25
C LYS A 258 -19.38 31.81 -26.53
N ASP A 259 -20.05 32.93 -26.33
CA ASP A 259 -21.51 33.05 -26.54
C ASP A 259 -21.90 32.96 -28.01
N GLU A 260 -21.07 33.53 -28.93
CA GLU A 260 -21.30 33.47 -30.38
C GLU A 260 -21.21 32.05 -30.94
N TYR A 261 -20.27 31.23 -30.42
CA TYR A 261 -19.99 29.87 -30.91
C TYR A 261 -20.50 28.75 -29.99
N LYS A 262 -21.34 29.05 -28.99
CA LYS A 262 -21.76 28.14 -27.92
C LYS A 262 -22.25 26.76 -28.38
N ASP A 263 -22.90 26.69 -29.56
CA ASP A 263 -23.44 25.43 -30.11
C ASP A 263 -22.38 24.59 -30.86
N LYS A 264 -21.18 25.11 -31.07
CA LYS A 264 -20.08 24.49 -31.84
C LYS A 264 -18.84 24.20 -31.00
N ILE A 265 -18.80 24.64 -29.75
CA ILE A 265 -17.65 24.58 -28.88
C ILE A 265 -17.98 24.03 -27.51
N THR A 266 -16.95 23.67 -26.76
CA THR A 266 -17.01 23.48 -25.31
C THR A 266 -16.16 24.57 -24.66
N TYR A 267 -16.72 25.23 -23.63
CA TYR A 267 -16.00 26.20 -22.82
C TYR A 267 -15.77 25.61 -21.44
N GLU A 268 -14.55 25.72 -20.94
CA GLU A 268 -14.21 25.24 -19.59
C GLU A 268 -13.24 26.21 -18.91
N GLU A 269 -13.50 26.44 -17.61
CA GLU A 269 -12.56 27.11 -16.70
C GLU A 269 -11.86 26.05 -15.86
N LEU A 270 -10.60 25.76 -16.18
CA LEU A 270 -9.84 24.72 -15.49
C LEU A 270 -9.38 25.16 -14.11
N GLY A 271 -9.36 26.46 -13.84
CA GLY A 271 -8.77 27.00 -12.62
C GLY A 271 -7.25 26.82 -12.58
N TYR A 272 -6.67 26.90 -11.40
CA TYR A 272 -5.24 26.73 -11.20
C TYR A 272 -4.80 25.28 -11.42
N LYS A 273 -3.80 25.10 -12.28
CA LYS A 273 -3.15 23.82 -12.57
C LYS A 273 -1.68 23.89 -12.26
N ALA A 274 -1.20 22.93 -11.47
CA ALA A 274 0.20 22.80 -11.11
C ALA A 274 1.05 22.31 -12.29
N TYR A 275 2.35 22.45 -12.20
CA TYR A 275 3.33 22.00 -13.20
C TYR A 275 3.27 20.49 -13.50
N ASN A 276 2.76 19.68 -12.58
CA ASN A 276 2.59 18.23 -12.68
C ASN A 276 1.14 17.79 -12.88
N ALA A 277 0.25 18.72 -13.30
CA ALA A 277 -1.15 18.41 -13.55
C ALA A 277 -1.31 17.37 -14.68
N SER A 278 -2.29 16.48 -14.52
CA SER A 278 -2.61 15.46 -15.53
C SER A 278 -3.38 16.08 -16.72
N LEU A 279 -2.69 16.91 -17.50
CA LEU A 279 -3.17 17.48 -18.76
C LEU A 279 -2.25 17.04 -19.90
N GLU A 280 -2.74 17.09 -21.15
CA GLU A 280 -1.90 16.76 -22.31
C GLU A 280 -0.71 17.74 -22.44
N SER A 281 0.45 17.20 -22.81
CA SER A 281 1.70 17.97 -22.90
C SER A 281 1.57 19.23 -23.78
N ALA A 282 0.86 19.12 -24.90
CA ALA A 282 0.61 20.25 -25.80
C ALA A 282 -0.14 21.39 -25.09
N TYR A 283 -1.13 21.05 -24.24
CA TYR A 283 -1.88 22.03 -23.46
C TYR A 283 -1.00 22.67 -22.39
N MET A 284 -0.24 21.85 -21.64
CA MET A 284 0.70 22.32 -20.61
C MET A 284 1.75 23.26 -21.16
N GLU A 285 2.36 22.89 -22.27
CA GLU A 285 3.37 23.73 -22.95
C GLU A 285 2.78 25.06 -23.44
N ALA A 286 1.57 25.02 -23.99
CA ALA A 286 0.90 26.22 -24.49
C ALA A 286 0.55 27.18 -23.35
N MET A 287 -0.08 26.66 -22.26
CA MET A 287 -0.45 27.53 -21.13
C MET A 287 0.79 28.14 -20.43
N GLN A 288 1.92 27.43 -20.40
CA GLN A 288 3.16 27.90 -19.80
C GLN A 288 3.78 29.05 -20.61
N LYS A 289 3.70 29.00 -21.95
CA LYS A 289 4.25 30.03 -22.85
C LYS A 289 3.43 31.31 -22.87
N LEU A 290 2.18 31.29 -22.44
CA LEU A 290 1.32 32.46 -22.43
C LEU A 290 1.72 33.45 -21.31
N GLU A 291 1.57 34.73 -21.60
CA GLU A 291 1.55 35.75 -20.57
C GLU A 291 0.19 35.84 -19.87
N ASN A 292 0.13 36.40 -18.68
CA ASN A 292 -1.13 36.65 -18.00
C ASN A 292 -2.06 37.54 -18.85
N ASN A 293 -3.35 37.24 -18.83
CA ASN A 293 -4.37 37.91 -19.63
C ASN A 293 -4.14 37.79 -21.14
N SER A 294 -3.52 36.72 -21.60
CA SER A 294 -3.33 36.43 -23.03
C SER A 294 -3.87 35.07 -23.44
N TYR A 295 -4.02 34.84 -24.74
CA TYR A 295 -4.52 33.59 -25.32
C TYR A 295 -3.61 33.11 -26.44
N THR A 296 -3.72 31.82 -26.77
CA THR A 296 -2.95 31.18 -27.85
C THR A 296 -3.28 31.82 -29.20
N LYS A 297 -2.24 32.11 -29.98
CA LYS A 297 -2.39 32.72 -31.31
C LYS A 297 -2.58 31.73 -32.42
N GLU A 298 -2.36 30.46 -32.12
CA GLU A 298 -2.67 29.29 -32.98
C GLU A 298 -3.47 28.27 -32.14
N PRO A 299 -4.32 27.45 -32.79
CA PRO A 299 -5.01 26.36 -32.12
C PRO A 299 -4.02 25.34 -31.54
N VAL A 300 -4.26 24.91 -30.30
CA VAL A 300 -3.48 23.86 -29.64
C VAL A 300 -4.19 22.52 -29.84
N GLN A 301 -3.58 21.63 -30.60
CA GLN A 301 -4.14 20.30 -30.86
C GLN A 301 -3.85 19.36 -29.69
N THR A 302 -4.90 18.64 -29.25
CA THR A 302 -4.84 17.54 -28.29
C THR A 302 -5.65 16.35 -28.81
N SER A 303 -5.72 15.27 -28.06
CA SER A 303 -6.60 14.13 -28.37
C SER A 303 -8.09 14.47 -28.33
N TYR A 304 -8.48 15.56 -27.66
CA TYR A 304 -9.86 16.04 -27.55
C TYR A 304 -10.28 16.96 -28.71
N GLY A 305 -9.33 17.50 -29.46
CA GLY A 305 -9.58 18.45 -30.53
C GLY A 305 -8.64 19.64 -30.49
N TYR A 306 -9.16 20.82 -30.87
CA TYR A 306 -8.39 22.06 -30.97
C TYR A 306 -8.81 23.05 -29.89
N HIS A 307 -7.84 23.48 -29.07
CA HIS A 307 -8.05 24.41 -27.97
C HIS A 307 -7.59 25.82 -28.34
N VAL A 308 -8.36 26.82 -27.91
CA VAL A 308 -7.93 28.19 -27.76
C VAL A 308 -7.83 28.46 -26.27
N ILE A 309 -6.62 28.57 -25.74
CA ILE A 309 -6.34 28.63 -24.30
C ILE A 309 -6.14 30.09 -23.93
N TYR A 310 -6.81 30.52 -22.85
CA TYR A 310 -6.60 31.82 -22.22
C TYR A 310 -5.98 31.63 -20.83
N ARG A 311 -4.83 32.26 -20.61
CA ARG A 311 -4.20 32.31 -19.30
C ARG A 311 -4.70 33.54 -18.55
N ILE A 312 -5.37 33.31 -17.42
CA ILE A 312 -5.90 34.37 -16.57
C ILE A 312 -4.76 34.98 -15.75
N ASP A 313 -4.11 34.15 -14.95
CA ASP A 313 -2.98 34.55 -14.11
C ASP A 313 -2.07 33.35 -13.77
N GLN A 314 -1.02 33.61 -13.03
CA GLN A 314 -0.12 32.58 -12.49
C GLN A 314 0.31 32.96 -11.08
N LYS A 315 0.33 31.99 -10.19
CA LYS A 315 0.90 32.11 -8.85
C LYS A 315 2.43 32.20 -8.89
N GLU A 316 3.02 32.63 -7.79
CA GLU A 316 4.47 32.56 -7.62
C GLU A 316 4.94 31.11 -7.65
N LYS A 317 6.17 30.88 -8.13
CA LYS A 317 6.82 29.58 -8.13
C LYS A 317 6.99 29.11 -6.68
N PRO A 318 6.51 27.90 -6.31
CA PRO A 318 6.66 27.39 -4.94
C PRO A 318 8.14 27.20 -4.59
N ALA A 319 8.51 27.31 -3.33
CA ALA A 319 9.88 27.05 -2.91
C ALA A 319 10.21 25.54 -3.06
N LEU A 320 11.46 25.21 -3.41
CA LEU A 320 11.90 23.83 -3.61
C LEU A 320 11.53 22.91 -2.45
N LYS A 321 11.68 23.38 -1.22
CA LYS A 321 11.35 22.59 -0.01
C LYS A 321 9.88 22.15 0.05
N ASP A 322 8.97 22.93 -0.54
CA ASP A 322 7.52 22.69 -0.47
C ASP A 322 7.05 21.71 -1.54
N VAL A 323 7.86 21.46 -2.59
CA VAL A 323 7.55 20.58 -3.72
C VAL A 323 8.57 19.45 -3.90
N LYS A 324 9.54 19.30 -2.97
CA LYS A 324 10.63 18.32 -3.09
C LYS A 324 10.10 16.89 -3.23
N GLU A 325 9.11 16.49 -2.44
CA GLU A 325 8.52 15.15 -2.49
C GLU A 325 7.76 14.90 -3.80
N GLU A 326 7.07 15.91 -4.32
CA GLU A 326 6.38 15.82 -5.61
C GLU A 326 7.37 15.68 -6.77
N ILE A 327 8.51 16.41 -6.69
CA ILE A 327 9.60 16.29 -7.67
C ILE A 327 10.20 14.89 -7.63
N ILE A 328 10.46 14.34 -6.45
CA ILE A 328 10.97 12.97 -6.29
C ILE A 328 9.99 11.98 -6.91
N THR A 329 8.69 12.11 -6.65
CA THR A 329 7.65 11.27 -7.26
C THR A 329 7.66 11.36 -8.78
N SER A 330 7.80 12.56 -9.32
CA SER A 330 7.89 12.78 -10.77
C SER A 330 9.16 12.16 -11.37
N LEU A 331 10.30 12.30 -10.70
CA LEU A 331 11.56 11.70 -11.11
C LEU A 331 11.50 10.17 -11.08
N VAL A 332 10.88 9.57 -10.05
CA VAL A 332 10.63 8.12 -10.01
C VAL A 332 9.85 7.66 -11.24
N SER A 333 8.78 8.38 -11.59
CA SER A 333 7.98 8.08 -12.79
C SER A 333 8.79 8.23 -14.08
N GLU A 334 9.65 9.25 -14.19
CA GLU A 334 10.54 9.43 -15.33
C GLU A 334 11.58 8.31 -15.45
N HIS A 335 12.19 7.89 -14.35
CA HIS A 335 13.14 6.77 -14.32
C HIS A 335 12.47 5.48 -14.80
N LYS A 336 11.26 5.17 -14.32
CA LYS A 336 10.48 4.02 -14.79
C LYS A 336 10.16 4.08 -16.29
N SER A 337 9.84 5.25 -16.79
CA SER A 337 9.53 5.45 -18.23
C SER A 337 10.76 5.33 -19.11
N LYS A 338 11.92 5.77 -18.63
CA LYS A 338 13.21 5.71 -19.36
C LYS A 338 13.83 4.32 -19.36
N ASP A 339 13.66 3.59 -18.27
CA ASP A 339 14.18 2.24 -18.11
C ASP A 339 13.06 1.27 -17.70
N THR A 340 12.45 0.62 -18.68
CA THR A 340 11.40 -0.38 -18.46
C THR A 340 11.90 -1.63 -17.75
N SER A 341 13.22 -1.81 -17.63
CA SER A 341 13.84 -2.93 -16.91
C SER A 341 14.15 -2.61 -15.44
N VAL A 342 13.90 -1.37 -14.98
CA VAL A 342 14.29 -0.93 -13.62
C VAL A 342 13.69 -1.78 -12.51
N GLN A 343 12.43 -2.24 -12.66
CA GLN A 343 11.81 -3.14 -11.69
C GLN A 343 12.56 -4.47 -11.59
N TYR A 344 12.98 -5.04 -12.72
CA TYR A 344 13.75 -6.29 -12.70
C TYR A 344 15.10 -6.12 -12.03
N LYS A 345 15.78 -4.99 -12.31
CA LYS A 345 17.05 -4.64 -11.67
C LYS A 345 16.91 -4.46 -10.16
N ALA A 346 15.87 -3.75 -9.73
CA ALA A 346 15.55 -3.55 -8.33
C ALA A 346 15.30 -4.88 -7.61
N LEU A 347 14.45 -5.74 -8.18
CA LEU A 347 14.12 -7.05 -7.60
C LEU A 347 15.29 -8.02 -7.63
N ASP A 348 16.12 -7.98 -8.66
CA ASP A 348 17.36 -8.79 -8.72
C ASP A 348 18.33 -8.36 -7.61
N LYS A 349 18.55 -7.06 -7.46
CA LYS A 349 19.34 -6.50 -6.35
C LYS A 349 18.80 -6.90 -4.97
N MET A 350 17.47 -6.84 -4.78
CA MET A 350 16.82 -7.30 -3.55
C MET A 350 17.14 -8.76 -3.23
N ARG A 351 17.05 -9.65 -4.22
CA ARG A 351 17.35 -11.08 -4.06
C ARG A 351 18.82 -11.33 -3.77
N GLU A 352 19.73 -10.58 -4.40
CA GLU A 352 21.16 -10.60 -4.10
C GLU A 352 21.46 -10.17 -2.66
N ASP A 353 20.87 -9.07 -2.21
CA ASP A 353 21.02 -8.57 -0.84
C ASP A 353 20.45 -9.55 0.20
N ALA A 354 19.37 -10.24 -0.14
CA ALA A 354 18.82 -11.35 0.64
C ALA A 354 19.66 -12.63 0.55
N LYS A 355 20.76 -12.65 -0.23
CA LYS A 355 21.67 -13.79 -0.44
C LYS A 355 20.94 -15.03 -0.96
N LEU A 356 20.05 -14.84 -1.94
CA LEU A 356 19.33 -15.94 -2.60
C LEU A 356 20.31 -17.00 -3.08
N LYS A 357 20.03 -18.25 -2.74
CA LYS A 357 20.78 -19.45 -3.20
C LYS A 357 19.79 -20.51 -3.64
N PHE A 358 20.05 -21.08 -4.79
CA PHE A 358 19.31 -22.23 -5.30
C PHE A 358 19.97 -23.52 -4.82
N THR A 359 19.19 -24.48 -4.40
CA THR A 359 19.61 -25.87 -4.12
C THR A 359 19.31 -26.78 -5.30
N ASP A 360 18.40 -26.38 -6.19
CA ASP A 360 18.05 -27.09 -7.41
C ASP A 360 18.73 -26.43 -8.62
N THR A 361 19.55 -27.20 -9.33
CA THR A 361 20.35 -26.71 -10.45
C THR A 361 19.52 -26.38 -11.71
N VAL A 362 18.34 -26.98 -11.87
CA VAL A 362 17.42 -26.69 -12.98
C VAL A 362 16.82 -25.30 -12.77
N LEU A 363 16.32 -25.05 -11.56
CA LEU A 363 15.75 -23.73 -11.20
C LEU A 363 16.82 -22.63 -11.22
N GLU A 364 18.05 -22.91 -10.80
CA GLU A 364 19.18 -21.99 -10.89
C GLU A 364 19.45 -21.57 -12.36
N LYS A 365 19.54 -22.54 -13.27
CA LYS A 365 19.72 -22.26 -14.71
C LYS A 365 18.56 -21.47 -15.30
N LYS A 366 17.33 -21.78 -14.91
CA LYS A 366 16.15 -21.01 -15.34
C LYS A 366 16.21 -19.58 -14.83
N TYR A 367 16.68 -19.35 -13.60
CA TYR A 367 16.85 -18.01 -13.04
C TYR A 367 17.93 -17.23 -13.80
N GLU A 368 19.08 -17.82 -14.10
CA GLU A 368 20.11 -17.14 -14.90
C GLU A 368 19.60 -16.79 -16.31
N THR A 369 18.81 -17.67 -16.92
CA THR A 369 18.14 -17.39 -18.20
C THR A 369 17.16 -16.22 -18.07
N TYR A 370 16.36 -16.21 -17.00
CA TYR A 370 15.44 -15.10 -16.68
C TYR A 370 16.20 -13.78 -16.56
N LYS A 371 17.27 -13.71 -15.77
CA LYS A 371 18.08 -12.49 -15.61
C LYS A 371 18.67 -12.00 -16.94
N SER A 372 19.11 -12.92 -17.81
CA SER A 372 19.73 -12.55 -19.08
C SER A 372 18.78 -11.84 -20.06
N GLN A 373 17.46 -11.93 -19.85
CA GLN A 373 16.45 -11.26 -20.67
C GLN A 373 16.37 -9.76 -20.37
N TYR A 374 16.73 -9.33 -19.18
CA TYR A 374 16.59 -7.96 -18.72
C TYR A 374 17.90 -7.20 -18.52
N ASN A 375 19.04 -7.89 -18.67
CA ASN A 375 20.39 -7.32 -18.55
C ASN A 375 21.04 -7.03 -19.92
N LYS A 376 20.18 -6.81 -20.95
CA LYS A 376 20.64 -6.48 -22.32
C LYS A 376 20.70 -4.98 -22.55
#